data_ba251d355705f5b4bfef455b22c18d22
#
_entry.id   ba251d355705f5b4bfef455b22c18d22
#
_cell.length_a   1.000
_cell.length_b   1.000
_cell.length_c   1.000
_cell.angle_alpha   90.00
_cell.angle_beta   90.00
_cell.angle_gamma   90.00
#
_symmetry.space_group_name_H-M   'P 1'
#
loop_
_entity.id
_entity.type
_entity.pdbx_description
1 polymer ?
#
loop_
_entity_poly.entity_id
_entity_poly.type
_entity_poly.pdbx_seq_one_letter_code
_entity_poly.pdbx_strand_id
1 'polypeptide(L)'
;HDVDEALLLSDRVVMLTNGPESKIGQILEVDLPRPRKRLEVVNHPSYYSMRSEIIYFLNQQKRIKQLRSRKKGAVARHGLEKVNLEIGFVPLTACAPLAIAKEKGFFAHHGLDEVNLVRESSWRGIQDGIAGNYLDAAQMPSGMPIWLTLGGMEGQSLPTVSALTLTRNGNAITLDKRFYDQGIHTLQDLKRMLLESQTKQHVFGMVHPASMHNLLLRYWLAAGGIHPDHDIQLNTIPPAQMIANLQAGNIDGFCVGEPWNVRAAVEGIGYTIATDLEVWNGHPGKVLGVREEWALAYPNTHIALVKALLEACRYCTEEANQEEIREILARREYLSTDLQYIYLGDPNPQVCSIHPSPREYAHHQFYGQGVNRPSRTEHLWMMTQMARWGDIPFPRNWVEILERVCRVSAFSTAARELGLSNLTYSRGAIQLFDGTTFNADDPIGYLNSLEIKHDIYMAEVPLTLSAAALR
;
A
#
# COMPACT_ATOMS: atom_id res chain seq x y z
N HIS A 1 4.28 23.44 -21.69
CA HIS A 1 3.53 24.28 -20.74
C HIS A 1 4.10 24.05 -19.36
N ASP A 2 4.34 25.10 -18.62
CA ASP A 2 4.87 25.07 -17.27
C ASP A 2 3.71 24.90 -16.27
N VAL A 3 3.77 23.88 -15.44
CA VAL A 3 2.74 23.59 -14.44
C VAL A 3 2.72 24.68 -13.37
N ASP A 4 3.89 25.21 -13.02
CA ASP A 4 4.02 26.23 -12.00
C ASP A 4 3.44 27.57 -12.47
N GLU A 5 3.57 27.89 -13.76
CA GLU A 5 2.90 29.05 -14.37
C GLU A 5 1.37 28.87 -14.43
N ALA A 6 0.90 27.65 -14.73
CA ALA A 6 -0.54 27.37 -14.74
C ALA A 6 -1.16 27.63 -13.36
N LEU A 7 -0.53 27.16 -12.27
CA LEU A 7 -0.99 27.41 -10.92
C LEU A 7 -0.87 28.89 -10.49
N LEU A 8 0.13 29.60 -10.99
CA LEU A 8 0.33 31.01 -10.68
C LEU A 8 -0.73 31.92 -11.33
N LEU A 9 -1.12 31.62 -12.56
CA LEU A 9 -1.88 32.52 -13.41
C LEU A 9 -3.38 32.22 -13.48
N SER A 10 -3.79 30.95 -13.31
CA SER A 10 -5.20 30.52 -13.54
C SER A 10 -5.92 30.18 -12.27
N ASP A 11 -7.25 30.40 -12.25
CA ASP A 11 -8.12 29.97 -11.17
C ASP A 11 -8.66 28.54 -11.39
N ARG A 12 -8.51 28.04 -12.62
CA ARG A 12 -8.80 26.65 -13.02
C ARG A 12 -7.80 26.15 -14.02
N VAL A 13 -7.35 24.92 -13.84
CA VAL A 13 -6.51 24.20 -14.82
C VAL A 13 -7.35 23.09 -15.42
N VAL A 14 -7.63 23.21 -16.74
CA VAL A 14 -8.35 22.18 -17.50
C VAL A 14 -7.35 21.25 -18.15
N MET A 15 -7.36 19.99 -17.77
CA MET A 15 -6.45 18.96 -18.28
C MET A 15 -7.17 18.09 -19.32
N LEU A 16 -6.57 17.95 -20.49
CA LEU A 16 -7.16 17.20 -21.61
C LEU A 16 -6.54 15.80 -21.73
N THR A 17 -7.36 14.83 -22.10
CA THR A 17 -6.90 13.49 -22.45
C THR A 17 -6.15 13.47 -23.78
N ASN A 18 -5.42 12.38 -24.08
CA ASN A 18 -4.70 12.24 -25.36
C ASN A 18 -5.66 12.15 -26.56
N GLY A 19 -5.23 12.74 -27.72
CA GLY A 19 -5.92 12.58 -28.99
C GLY A 19 -5.89 11.15 -29.57
N PRO A 20 -6.66 10.89 -30.68
CA PRO A 20 -7.36 11.87 -31.52
C PRO A 20 -8.69 12.39 -30.96
N GLU A 21 -9.35 11.70 -30.06
CA GLU A 21 -10.60 12.15 -29.45
C GLU A 21 -10.34 12.73 -28.05
N SER A 22 -9.62 13.86 -28.00
CA SER A 22 -9.33 14.53 -26.73
C SER A 22 -10.60 15.04 -26.07
N LYS A 23 -10.74 14.76 -24.78
CA LYS A 23 -11.85 15.22 -23.90
C LYS A 23 -11.26 15.93 -22.71
N ILE A 24 -12.08 16.68 -22.00
CA ILE A 24 -11.73 17.16 -20.65
C ILE A 24 -11.59 15.92 -19.77
N GLY A 25 -10.38 15.67 -19.29
CA GLY A 25 -10.09 14.55 -18.40
C GLY A 25 -10.26 14.93 -16.93
N GLN A 26 -9.84 16.16 -16.60
CA GLN A 26 -9.95 16.67 -15.24
C GLN A 26 -9.96 18.22 -15.25
N ILE A 27 -10.64 18.80 -14.29
CA ILE A 27 -10.59 20.24 -13.98
C ILE A 27 -10.10 20.38 -12.55
N LEU A 28 -8.99 21.09 -12.36
CA LEU A 28 -8.45 21.43 -11.05
C LEU A 28 -8.79 22.88 -10.74
N GLU A 29 -9.52 23.11 -9.66
CA GLU A 29 -9.73 24.44 -9.10
C GLU A 29 -8.46 24.86 -8.34
N VAL A 30 -7.98 26.07 -8.61
CA VAL A 30 -6.76 26.60 -8.01
C VAL A 30 -7.11 27.50 -6.84
N ASP A 31 -7.23 26.91 -5.66
CA ASP A 31 -7.54 27.61 -4.41
C ASP A 31 -6.28 28.21 -3.79
N LEU A 32 -5.73 29.22 -4.48
CA LEU A 32 -4.61 30.01 -4.01
C LEU A 32 -5.01 31.49 -3.94
N PRO A 33 -4.70 32.21 -2.85
CA PRO A 33 -5.12 33.60 -2.67
C PRO A 33 -4.49 34.52 -3.73
N ARG A 34 -5.20 35.61 -4.06
CA ARG A 34 -4.69 36.67 -4.94
C ARG A 34 -4.37 37.94 -4.12
N PRO A 35 -3.39 38.76 -4.53
CA PRO A 35 -2.50 38.60 -5.69
C PRO A 35 -1.44 37.50 -5.48
N ARG A 36 -1.17 36.69 -6.51
CA ARG A 36 -0.21 35.59 -6.44
C ARG A 36 1.19 36.06 -6.79
N LYS A 37 2.12 35.96 -5.87
CA LYS A 37 3.55 36.16 -6.13
C LYS A 37 4.25 34.81 -6.12
N ARG A 38 5.18 34.59 -7.05
CA ARG A 38 5.82 33.28 -7.28
C ARG A 38 6.38 32.63 -6.01
N LEU A 39 7.09 33.39 -5.19
CA LEU A 39 7.68 32.89 -3.92
C LEU A 39 6.62 32.59 -2.86
N GLU A 40 5.54 33.37 -2.79
CA GLU A 40 4.47 33.15 -1.82
C GLU A 40 3.62 31.93 -2.19
N VAL A 41 3.38 31.72 -3.49
CA VAL A 41 2.63 30.58 -4.04
C VAL A 41 3.35 29.25 -3.77
N VAL A 42 4.66 29.20 -3.99
CA VAL A 42 5.47 27.98 -3.76
C VAL A 42 5.47 27.57 -2.27
N ASN A 43 5.36 28.53 -1.35
CA ASN A 43 5.32 28.27 0.09
C ASN A 43 3.90 27.96 0.61
N HIS A 44 2.87 28.04 -0.23
CA HIS A 44 1.49 27.77 0.20
C HIS A 44 1.29 26.26 0.41
N PRO A 45 0.65 25.80 1.51
CA PRO A 45 0.47 24.36 1.81
C PRO A 45 -0.18 23.55 0.69
N SER A 46 -1.19 24.13 0.01
CA SER A 46 -1.90 23.48 -1.09
C SER A 46 -1.15 23.44 -2.42
N TYR A 47 -0.06 24.21 -2.57
CA TYR A 47 0.65 24.32 -3.86
C TYR A 47 1.20 22.99 -4.35
N TYR A 48 1.90 22.27 -3.49
CA TYR A 48 2.52 20.99 -3.85
C TYR A 48 1.49 19.90 -4.14
N SER A 49 0.34 19.91 -3.45
CA SER A 49 -0.76 18.99 -3.72
C SER A 49 -1.31 19.22 -5.12
N MET A 50 -1.67 20.46 -5.45
CA MET A 50 -2.19 20.82 -6.78
C MET A 50 -1.18 20.56 -7.89
N ARG A 51 0.10 20.89 -7.67
CA ARG A 51 1.19 20.63 -8.62
C ARG A 51 1.36 19.13 -8.88
N SER A 52 1.32 18.34 -7.83
CA SER A 52 1.43 16.88 -7.92
C SER A 52 0.25 16.27 -8.70
N GLU A 53 -0.94 16.77 -8.50
CA GLU A 53 -2.15 16.34 -9.22
C GLU A 53 -2.05 16.58 -10.73
N ILE A 54 -1.60 17.77 -11.14
CA ILE A 54 -1.38 18.06 -12.56
C ILE A 54 -0.30 17.17 -13.16
N ILE A 55 0.86 17.06 -12.51
CA ILE A 55 1.97 16.21 -12.98
C ILE A 55 1.54 14.75 -13.06
N TYR A 56 0.78 14.28 -12.09
CA TYR A 56 0.23 12.93 -12.06
C TYR A 56 -0.66 12.68 -13.29
N PHE A 57 -1.65 13.56 -13.54
CA PHE A 57 -2.53 13.45 -14.72
C PHE A 57 -1.72 13.42 -16.04
N LEU A 58 -0.76 14.32 -16.20
CA LEU A 58 0.08 14.38 -17.41
C LEU A 58 0.90 13.10 -17.62
N ASN A 59 1.46 12.55 -16.56
CA ASN A 59 2.19 11.29 -16.58
C ASN A 59 1.28 10.12 -16.95
N GLN A 60 0.06 10.08 -16.42
CA GLN A 60 -0.94 9.10 -16.83
C GLN A 60 -1.26 9.17 -18.33
N GLN A 61 -1.52 10.37 -18.85
CA GLN A 61 -1.81 10.55 -20.27
C GLN A 61 -0.64 10.09 -21.16
N LYS A 62 0.59 10.39 -20.77
CA LYS A 62 1.80 9.90 -21.46
C LYS A 62 1.86 8.37 -21.47
N ARG A 63 1.57 7.72 -20.35
CA ARG A 63 1.52 6.25 -20.23
C ARG A 63 0.44 5.62 -21.11
N ILE A 64 -0.80 6.12 -21.05
CA ILE A 64 -1.92 5.64 -21.87
C ILE A 64 -1.53 5.69 -23.36
N LYS A 65 -0.87 6.76 -23.80
CA LYS A 65 -0.38 6.89 -25.19
C LYS A 65 0.66 5.82 -25.52
N GLN A 66 1.62 5.55 -24.64
CA GLN A 66 2.65 4.52 -24.81
C GLN A 66 2.04 3.11 -24.86
N LEU A 67 1.06 2.82 -24.00
CA LEU A 67 0.37 1.52 -23.94
C LEU A 67 -0.50 1.27 -25.18
N ARG A 68 -1.20 2.28 -25.69
CA ARG A 68 -1.96 2.18 -26.96
C ARG A 68 -1.06 1.86 -28.15
N SER A 69 0.18 2.32 -28.15
CA SER A 69 1.15 1.99 -29.21
C SER A 69 1.70 0.56 -29.11
N ARG A 70 1.74 -0.04 -27.89
CA ARG A 70 2.24 -1.40 -27.63
C ARG A 70 1.18 -2.50 -27.84
N LYS A 71 -0.12 -2.20 -27.68
CA LYS A 71 -1.23 -3.18 -27.79
C LYS A 71 -1.47 -3.78 -29.17
N LYS A 72 -0.70 -3.42 -30.20
CA LYS A 72 -0.78 -4.01 -31.54
C LYS A 72 0.14 -5.23 -31.62
N GLY A 73 -0.33 -6.44 -31.26
CA GLY A 73 0.31 -7.67 -31.70
C GLY A 73 0.63 -8.78 -30.70
N ALA A 74 -0.08 -8.92 -29.58
CA ALA A 74 0.13 -10.09 -28.73
C ALA A 74 -0.68 -11.30 -29.21
N VAL A 75 0.01 -12.35 -29.62
CA VAL A 75 -0.59 -13.66 -29.94
C VAL A 75 -0.49 -14.53 -28.69
N ALA A 76 -1.59 -15.21 -28.31
CA ALA A 76 -1.60 -16.19 -27.22
C ALA A 76 -0.52 -17.25 -27.46
N ARG A 77 0.41 -17.40 -26.51
CA ARG A 77 1.49 -18.40 -26.53
C ARG A 77 1.41 -19.25 -25.27
N HIS A 78 1.90 -20.47 -25.32
CA HIS A 78 1.97 -21.38 -24.17
C HIS A 78 0.65 -21.67 -23.45
N GLY A 79 -0.51 -21.53 -24.13
CA GLY A 79 -1.82 -21.75 -23.53
C GLY A 79 -2.29 -20.63 -22.60
N LEU A 80 -1.58 -19.48 -22.59
CA LEU A 80 -1.96 -18.28 -21.84
C LEU A 80 -2.79 -17.35 -22.71
N GLU A 81 -3.79 -16.74 -22.13
CA GLU A 81 -4.69 -15.80 -22.82
C GLU A 81 -4.01 -14.44 -23.09
N LYS A 82 -3.04 -14.09 -22.23
CA LYS A 82 -2.27 -12.83 -22.31
C LYS A 82 -0.87 -13.05 -21.78
N VAL A 83 0.16 -12.69 -22.56
CA VAL A 83 1.57 -12.87 -22.20
C VAL A 83 2.30 -11.57 -21.87
N ASN A 84 1.73 -10.42 -22.28
CA ASN A 84 2.28 -9.10 -22.07
C ASN A 84 1.53 -8.42 -20.94
N LEU A 85 2.20 -8.13 -19.81
CA LEU A 85 1.58 -7.58 -18.62
C LEU A 85 2.22 -6.27 -18.19
N GLU A 86 1.37 -5.32 -17.78
CA GLU A 86 1.76 -4.10 -17.08
C GLU A 86 1.46 -4.28 -15.57
N ILE A 87 2.50 -4.39 -14.74
CA ILE A 87 2.36 -4.65 -13.30
C ILE A 87 2.84 -3.44 -12.51
N GLY A 88 1.94 -2.83 -11.74
CA GLY A 88 2.23 -1.65 -10.93
C GLY A 88 2.90 -2.00 -9.60
N PHE A 89 3.82 -1.13 -9.15
CA PHE A 89 4.38 -1.19 -7.81
C PHE A 89 4.79 0.19 -7.28
N VAL A 90 4.87 0.32 -5.97
CA VAL A 90 5.42 1.50 -5.30
C VAL A 90 6.81 1.15 -4.75
N PRO A 91 7.83 2.05 -4.87
CA PRO A 91 9.21 1.78 -4.46
C PRO A 91 9.36 1.66 -2.94
N LEU A 92 9.14 0.46 -2.45
CA LEU A 92 9.35 0.00 -1.08
C LEU A 92 10.09 -1.34 -1.14
N THR A 93 10.83 -1.73 -0.11
CA THR A 93 11.52 -3.05 -0.05
C THR A 93 10.56 -4.21 -0.30
N ALA A 94 9.30 -4.05 0.05
CA ALA A 94 8.24 -5.00 -0.23
C ALA A 94 8.00 -5.30 -1.73
N CYS A 95 8.59 -4.54 -2.67
CA CYS A 95 8.52 -4.85 -4.11
C CYS A 95 9.51 -5.95 -4.55
N ALA A 96 10.35 -6.44 -3.63
CA ALA A 96 11.36 -7.46 -3.93
C ALA A 96 10.84 -8.64 -4.75
N PRO A 97 9.68 -9.27 -4.45
CA PRO A 97 9.20 -10.39 -5.27
C PRO A 97 8.94 -10.01 -6.73
N LEU A 98 8.47 -8.79 -7.01
CA LEU A 98 8.26 -8.32 -8.38
C LEU A 98 9.59 -8.08 -9.11
N ALA A 99 10.52 -7.39 -8.44
CA ALA A 99 11.85 -7.13 -8.98
C ALA A 99 12.58 -8.45 -9.30
N ILE A 100 12.60 -9.38 -8.36
CA ILE A 100 13.24 -10.68 -8.50
C ILE A 100 12.57 -11.54 -9.58
N ALA A 101 11.24 -11.56 -9.65
CA ALA A 101 10.54 -12.29 -10.70
C ALA A 101 10.96 -11.81 -12.10
N LYS A 102 11.21 -10.53 -12.26
CA LYS A 102 11.70 -9.96 -13.53
C LYS A 102 13.19 -10.26 -13.77
N GLU A 103 14.05 -9.94 -12.82
CA GLU A 103 15.50 -10.03 -12.98
C GLU A 103 16.01 -11.48 -13.07
N LYS A 104 15.33 -12.40 -12.37
CA LYS A 104 15.67 -13.85 -12.41
C LYS A 104 14.90 -14.62 -13.48
N GLY A 105 14.04 -13.95 -14.27
CA GLY A 105 13.32 -14.55 -15.39
C GLY A 105 12.16 -15.47 -14.98
N PHE A 106 11.66 -15.42 -13.75
CA PHE A 106 10.53 -16.27 -13.33
C PHE A 106 9.25 -15.99 -14.13
N PHE A 107 9.03 -14.76 -14.57
CA PHE A 107 7.90 -14.45 -15.46
C PHE A 107 8.02 -15.21 -16.78
N ALA A 108 9.16 -15.13 -17.46
CA ALA A 108 9.42 -15.83 -18.72
C ALA A 108 9.37 -17.36 -18.56
N HIS A 109 9.87 -17.89 -17.43
CA HIS A 109 9.79 -19.31 -17.08
C HIS A 109 8.35 -19.83 -17.12
N HIS A 110 7.38 -19.00 -16.73
CA HIS A 110 5.94 -19.33 -16.75
C HIS A 110 5.21 -18.80 -18.00
N GLY A 111 5.93 -18.47 -19.07
CA GLY A 111 5.36 -18.06 -20.35
C GLY A 111 4.86 -16.61 -20.42
N LEU A 112 5.21 -15.79 -19.44
CA LEU A 112 4.93 -14.36 -19.43
C LEU A 112 6.13 -13.62 -20.05
N ASP A 113 6.17 -13.55 -21.39
CA ASP A 113 7.35 -13.13 -22.14
C ASP A 113 7.71 -11.63 -21.98
N GLU A 114 6.69 -10.77 -21.86
CA GLU A 114 6.88 -9.32 -21.74
C GLU A 114 6.16 -8.78 -20.50
N VAL A 115 6.84 -8.81 -19.36
CA VAL A 115 6.34 -8.15 -18.15
C VAL A 115 7.05 -6.81 -17.96
N ASN A 116 6.26 -5.74 -18.01
CA ASN A 116 6.72 -4.41 -17.68
C ASN A 116 6.32 -4.05 -16.25
N LEU A 117 7.31 -3.77 -15.39
CA LEU A 117 7.08 -3.27 -14.05
C LEU A 117 6.95 -1.75 -14.09
N VAL A 118 5.78 -1.26 -13.68
CA VAL A 118 5.40 0.15 -13.72
C VAL A 118 5.57 0.76 -12.32
N ARG A 119 6.60 1.58 -12.18
CA ARG A 119 6.91 2.26 -10.93
C ARG A 119 5.97 3.44 -10.71
N GLU A 120 5.13 3.36 -9.68
CA GLU A 120 4.22 4.42 -9.25
C GLU A 120 4.81 5.20 -8.07
N SER A 121 4.51 6.49 -8.00
CA SER A 121 4.97 7.33 -6.89
C SER A 121 4.11 7.23 -5.63
N SER A 122 2.88 6.72 -5.76
CA SER A 122 1.90 6.64 -4.69
C SER A 122 0.94 5.47 -4.87
N TRP A 123 0.25 5.09 -3.80
CA TRP A 123 -0.81 4.08 -3.85
C TRP A 123 -2.05 4.56 -4.61
N ARG A 124 -2.30 5.86 -4.65
CA ARG A 124 -3.32 6.44 -5.53
C ARG A 124 -3.01 6.14 -7.00
N GLY A 125 -1.73 6.23 -7.40
CA GLY A 125 -1.28 5.84 -8.74
C GLY A 125 -1.60 4.39 -9.09
N ILE A 126 -1.42 3.48 -8.14
CA ILE A 126 -1.82 2.07 -8.29
C ILE A 126 -3.34 1.95 -8.46
N GLN A 127 -4.13 2.59 -7.58
CA GLN A 127 -5.59 2.59 -7.66
C GLN A 127 -6.09 3.05 -9.03
N ASP A 128 -5.62 4.21 -9.49
CA ASP A 128 -6.02 4.78 -10.77
C ASP A 128 -5.52 3.94 -11.95
N GLY A 129 -4.36 3.27 -11.78
CA GLY A 129 -3.81 2.34 -12.77
C GLY A 129 -4.69 1.13 -13.01
N ILE A 130 -5.18 0.55 -11.97
CA ILE A 130 -6.10 -0.59 -12.01
C ILE A 130 -7.47 -0.13 -12.52
N ALA A 131 -8.01 0.98 -12.02
CA ALA A 131 -9.30 1.54 -12.45
C ALA A 131 -9.29 1.94 -13.93
N GLY A 132 -8.21 2.58 -14.37
CA GLY A 132 -8.04 3.05 -15.75
C GLY A 132 -7.64 1.96 -16.76
N ASN A 133 -7.54 0.69 -16.37
CA ASN A 133 -7.19 -0.43 -17.27
C ASN A 133 -5.78 -0.34 -17.90
N TYR A 134 -4.87 0.44 -17.36
CA TYR A 134 -3.49 0.49 -17.85
C TYR A 134 -2.52 -0.34 -17.01
N LEU A 135 -2.93 -0.81 -15.83
CA LEU A 135 -2.29 -1.89 -15.10
C LEU A 135 -3.15 -3.15 -15.19
N ASP A 136 -2.52 -4.28 -15.49
CA ASP A 136 -3.15 -5.59 -15.48
C ASP A 136 -3.23 -6.15 -14.07
N ALA A 137 -2.16 -5.96 -13.32
CA ALA A 137 -1.99 -6.36 -11.94
C ALA A 137 -1.19 -5.30 -11.17
N ALA A 138 -1.21 -5.35 -9.87
CA ALA A 138 -0.35 -4.49 -9.06
C ALA A 138 -0.01 -5.13 -7.71
N GLN A 139 1.18 -4.77 -7.18
CA GLN A 139 1.41 -4.80 -5.75
C GLN A 139 0.51 -3.76 -5.10
N MET A 140 -0.28 -4.19 -4.12
CA MET A 140 -1.23 -3.34 -3.41
C MET A 140 -1.03 -3.43 -1.89
N PRO A 141 -1.34 -2.39 -1.12
CA PRO A 141 -1.64 -2.55 0.30
C PRO A 141 -2.71 -3.61 0.48
N SER A 142 -2.57 -4.47 1.48
CA SER A 142 -3.44 -5.66 1.63
C SER A 142 -4.93 -5.34 1.80
N GLY A 143 -5.28 -4.17 2.32
CA GLY A 143 -6.68 -3.71 2.41
C GLY A 143 -7.24 -3.09 1.13
N MET A 144 -6.39 -2.74 0.15
CA MET A 144 -6.83 -2.05 -1.06
C MET A 144 -7.79 -2.86 -1.94
N PRO A 145 -7.68 -4.18 -2.11
CA PRO A 145 -8.70 -4.96 -2.85
C PRO A 145 -10.10 -4.83 -2.26
N ILE A 146 -10.25 -4.83 -0.92
CA ILE A 146 -11.53 -4.56 -0.24
C ILE A 146 -11.98 -3.14 -0.51
N TRP A 147 -11.09 -2.16 -0.31
CA TRP A 147 -11.35 -0.75 -0.53
C TRP A 147 -11.91 -0.49 -1.94
N LEU A 148 -11.25 -1.00 -2.96
CA LEU A 148 -11.68 -0.86 -4.35
C LEU A 148 -13.02 -1.54 -4.61
N THR A 149 -13.21 -2.75 -4.07
CA THR A 149 -14.47 -3.51 -4.24
C THR A 149 -15.65 -2.80 -3.59
N LEU A 150 -15.45 -2.15 -2.45
CA LEU A 150 -16.48 -1.41 -1.72
C LEU A 150 -16.66 0.04 -2.22
N GLY A 151 -15.80 0.50 -3.14
CA GLY A 151 -15.87 1.84 -3.71
C GLY A 151 -15.13 2.92 -2.91
N GLY A 152 -14.56 2.59 -1.76
CA GLY A 152 -13.83 3.53 -0.91
C GLY A 152 -14.61 4.81 -0.62
N MET A 153 -13.90 5.93 -0.44
CA MET A 153 -14.53 7.24 -0.22
C MET A 153 -15.19 7.82 -1.49
N GLU A 154 -14.83 7.34 -2.68
CA GLU A 154 -15.35 7.86 -3.96
C GLU A 154 -16.64 7.18 -4.41
N GLY A 155 -17.08 6.14 -3.71
CA GLY A 155 -18.37 5.45 -3.94
C GLY A 155 -18.44 4.61 -5.21
N GLN A 156 -17.41 4.55 -6.05
CA GLN A 156 -17.40 3.73 -7.27
C GLN A 156 -16.75 2.37 -7.01
N SER A 157 -17.57 1.31 -6.98
CA SER A 157 -17.10 -0.07 -6.81
C SER A 157 -16.25 -0.54 -8.00
N LEU A 158 -15.07 -1.08 -7.69
CA LEU A 158 -14.17 -1.74 -8.62
C LEU A 158 -13.80 -3.13 -8.08
N PRO A 159 -14.54 -4.18 -8.41
CA PRO A 159 -14.28 -5.53 -7.92
C PRO A 159 -12.84 -5.96 -8.19
N THR A 160 -12.12 -6.24 -7.11
CA THR A 160 -10.68 -6.53 -7.14
C THR A 160 -10.39 -7.80 -6.33
N VAL A 161 -9.56 -8.68 -6.89
CA VAL A 161 -9.17 -9.95 -6.29
C VAL A 161 -7.79 -9.84 -5.66
N SER A 162 -7.66 -10.29 -4.41
CA SER A 162 -6.39 -10.53 -3.74
C SER A 162 -5.97 -11.98 -4.01
N ALA A 163 -5.01 -12.17 -4.92
CA ALA A 163 -4.63 -13.50 -5.43
C ALA A 163 -3.48 -14.15 -4.65
N LEU A 164 -2.62 -13.32 -4.05
CA LEU A 164 -1.39 -13.75 -3.38
C LEU A 164 -0.98 -12.70 -2.36
N THR A 165 -0.61 -13.11 -1.15
CA THR A 165 0.13 -12.26 -0.23
C THR A 165 1.61 -12.28 -0.64
N LEU A 166 2.13 -11.11 -1.04
CA LEU A 166 3.50 -10.95 -1.51
C LEU A 166 4.48 -10.79 -0.35
N THR A 167 4.06 -10.07 0.69
CA THR A 167 4.89 -9.82 1.87
C THR A 167 4.05 -9.70 3.12
N ARG A 168 4.66 -10.08 4.25
CA ARG A 168 4.16 -9.76 5.59
C ARG A 168 5.16 -8.89 6.31
N ASN A 169 4.70 -8.13 7.30
CA ASN A 169 5.49 -7.16 8.07
C ASN A 169 6.17 -6.07 7.20
N GLY A 170 7.23 -5.45 7.70
CA GLY A 170 8.05 -4.48 7.00
C GLY A 170 7.55 -3.04 7.11
N ASN A 171 6.84 -2.71 8.18
CA ASN A 171 6.40 -1.36 8.51
C ASN A 171 6.85 -0.97 9.92
N ALA A 172 6.96 0.33 10.17
CA ALA A 172 7.17 0.83 11.52
C ALA A 172 6.51 2.21 11.71
N ILE A 173 6.33 2.60 12.97
CA ILE A 173 5.90 3.92 13.38
C ILE A 173 7.16 4.69 13.80
N THR A 174 7.48 5.73 13.05
CA THR A 174 8.65 6.58 13.25
C THR A 174 8.22 7.96 13.69
N LEU A 175 8.84 8.48 14.73
CA LEU A 175 8.66 9.85 15.21
C LEU A 175 9.89 10.69 14.92
N ASP A 176 9.72 12.01 14.87
CA ASP A 176 10.80 12.98 14.81
C ASP A 176 11.74 12.82 16.02
N LYS A 177 13.06 12.86 15.78
CA LYS A 177 14.08 12.67 16.81
C LYS A 177 13.95 13.63 18.00
N ARG A 178 13.41 14.84 17.81
CA ARG A 178 13.16 15.79 18.90
C ARG A 178 12.30 15.20 20.03
N PHE A 179 11.37 14.28 19.72
CA PHE A 179 10.55 13.62 20.73
C PHE A 179 11.37 12.62 21.55
N TYR A 180 12.32 11.92 20.92
CA TYR A 180 13.26 11.08 21.65
C TYR A 180 14.06 11.91 22.67
N ASP A 181 14.58 13.06 22.23
CA ASP A 181 15.37 13.98 23.07
C ASP A 181 14.53 14.59 24.23
N GLN A 182 13.19 14.61 24.09
CA GLN A 182 12.22 14.99 25.13
C GLN A 182 11.78 13.84 26.04
N GLY A 183 12.34 12.63 25.87
CA GLY A 183 12.01 11.46 26.69
C GLY A 183 10.73 10.72 26.27
N ILE A 184 10.26 10.91 25.04
CA ILE A 184 9.11 10.18 24.50
C ILE A 184 9.60 8.85 23.91
N HIS A 185 9.44 7.77 24.65
CA HIS A 185 9.92 6.42 24.28
C HIS A 185 8.83 5.37 24.22
N THR A 186 7.66 5.69 24.74
CA THR A 186 6.52 4.78 24.80
C THR A 186 5.25 5.44 24.28
N LEU A 187 4.23 4.63 23.97
CA LEU A 187 2.90 5.13 23.60
C LEU A 187 2.29 5.99 24.71
N GLN A 188 2.56 5.66 25.98
CA GLN A 188 2.08 6.41 27.14
C GLN A 188 2.77 7.79 27.27
N ASP A 189 4.06 7.87 26.96
CA ASP A 189 4.77 9.15 26.94
C ASP A 189 4.22 10.04 25.83
N LEU A 190 3.98 9.45 24.62
CA LEU A 190 3.36 10.15 23.51
C LEU A 190 1.97 10.69 23.91
N LYS A 191 1.12 9.86 24.52
CA LYS A 191 -0.19 10.31 25.01
C LYS A 191 -0.09 11.48 25.96
N ARG A 192 0.80 11.39 26.97
CA ARG A 192 1.00 12.45 27.96
C ARG A 192 1.39 13.76 27.26
N MET A 193 2.36 13.70 26.35
CA MET A 193 2.82 14.87 25.59
C MET A 193 1.71 15.49 24.76
N LEU A 194 0.89 14.68 24.07
CA LEU A 194 -0.25 15.16 23.29
C LEU A 194 -1.32 15.85 24.15
N LEU A 195 -1.62 15.32 25.34
CA LEU A 195 -2.57 15.92 26.29
C LEU A 195 -2.07 17.23 26.90
N GLU A 196 -0.77 17.36 27.12
CA GLU A 196 -0.15 18.58 27.65
C GLU A 196 0.00 19.68 26.61
N SER A 197 0.04 19.32 25.33
CA SER A 197 0.21 20.23 24.19
C SER A 197 -1.12 20.91 23.80
N GLN A 198 -1.53 21.92 24.60
CA GLN A 198 -2.81 22.62 24.39
C GLN A 198 -2.87 23.53 23.13
N THR A 199 -1.75 23.74 22.44
CA THR A 199 -1.63 24.80 21.42
C THR A 199 -1.19 24.32 20.03
N LYS A 200 -0.71 23.09 19.89
CA LYS A 200 -0.20 22.57 18.62
C LYS A 200 -0.92 21.27 18.24
N GLN A 201 -1.57 21.27 17.09
CA GLN A 201 -2.05 20.04 16.47
C GLN A 201 -0.88 19.26 15.90
N HIS A 202 -0.65 18.04 16.40
CA HIS A 202 0.39 17.16 15.91
C HIS A 202 -0.05 16.47 14.61
N VAL A 203 0.85 16.38 13.65
CA VAL A 203 0.57 15.85 12.30
C VAL A 203 1.36 14.58 12.06
N PHE A 204 0.66 13.52 11.66
CA PHE A 204 1.29 12.23 11.30
C PHE A 204 1.05 11.89 9.83
N GLY A 205 2.07 11.34 9.19
CA GLY A 205 2.00 10.86 7.82
C GLY A 205 1.53 9.41 7.73
N MET A 206 0.60 9.14 6.83
CA MET A 206 0.24 7.79 6.37
C MET A 206 0.16 7.77 4.84
N VAL A 207 0.09 6.60 4.21
CA VAL A 207 0.28 6.52 2.75
C VAL A 207 -1.01 6.29 1.96
N HIS A 208 -2.02 5.69 2.57
CA HIS A 208 -3.34 5.43 1.96
C HIS A 208 -4.30 4.91 3.04
N PRO A 209 -5.60 5.30 3.04
CA PRO A 209 -6.57 4.86 4.04
C PRO A 209 -6.66 3.34 4.18
N ALA A 210 -6.68 2.59 3.08
CA ALA A 210 -6.74 1.12 3.08
C ALA A 210 -5.39 0.42 3.35
N SER A 211 -4.33 1.13 3.71
CA SER A 211 -3.03 0.53 3.96
C SER A 211 -2.91 -0.01 5.39
N MET A 212 -2.16 -1.10 5.56
CA MET A 212 -1.81 -1.56 6.90
C MET A 212 -1.03 -0.50 7.70
N HIS A 213 -0.29 0.38 7.03
CA HIS A 213 0.36 1.53 7.67
C HIS A 213 -0.66 2.41 8.42
N ASN A 214 -1.78 2.75 7.77
CA ASN A 214 -2.85 3.53 8.38
C ASN A 214 -3.60 2.73 9.45
N LEU A 215 -3.99 1.49 9.13
CA LEU A 215 -4.80 0.67 10.04
C LEU A 215 -4.05 0.32 11.34
N LEU A 216 -2.73 0.01 11.24
CA LEU A 216 -1.89 -0.28 12.41
C LEU A 216 -1.60 0.99 13.21
N LEU A 217 -1.30 2.12 12.56
CA LEU A 217 -1.08 3.39 13.25
C LEU A 217 -2.31 3.81 14.04
N ARG A 218 -3.49 3.79 13.42
CA ARG A 218 -4.76 4.12 14.07
C ARG A 218 -5.09 3.15 15.21
N TYR A 219 -4.84 1.85 15.00
CA TYR A 219 -5.06 0.84 16.03
C TYR A 219 -4.14 1.06 17.23
N TRP A 220 -2.84 1.27 16.99
CA TRP A 220 -1.83 1.51 18.01
C TRP A 220 -2.14 2.77 18.84
N LEU A 221 -2.47 3.89 18.19
CA LEU A 221 -2.86 5.12 18.86
C LEU A 221 -4.12 4.91 19.74
N ALA A 222 -5.15 4.31 19.18
CA ALA A 222 -6.42 4.08 19.89
C ALA A 222 -6.27 3.14 21.10
N ALA A 223 -5.45 2.09 21.00
CA ALA A 223 -5.13 1.21 22.13
C ALA A 223 -4.38 1.93 23.25
N GLY A 224 -3.62 2.99 22.92
CA GLY A 224 -3.03 3.92 23.89
C GLY A 224 -4.01 4.95 24.44
N GLY A 225 -5.26 4.99 23.96
CA GLY A 225 -6.26 5.97 24.34
C GLY A 225 -6.04 7.34 23.68
N ILE A 226 -5.45 7.37 22.47
CA ILE A 226 -5.29 8.56 21.61
C ILE A 226 -6.28 8.42 20.45
N HIS A 227 -7.17 9.40 20.27
CA HIS A 227 -8.11 9.38 19.16
C HIS A 227 -7.44 9.88 17.88
N PRO A 228 -7.26 9.04 16.83
CA PRO A 228 -6.43 9.39 15.67
C PRO A 228 -7.01 10.51 14.77
N ASP A 229 -8.27 10.89 14.94
CA ASP A 229 -8.92 11.97 14.17
C ASP A 229 -9.22 13.23 15.01
N HIS A 230 -9.08 13.15 16.35
CA HIS A 230 -9.33 14.28 17.24
C HIS A 230 -8.05 14.81 17.90
N ASP A 231 -7.19 13.91 18.37
CA ASP A 231 -5.99 14.29 19.13
C ASP A 231 -4.79 14.58 18.24
N ILE A 232 -4.83 14.09 17.00
CA ILE A 232 -3.81 14.33 15.96
C ILE A 232 -4.47 14.59 14.61
N GLN A 233 -3.65 15.02 13.64
CA GLN A 233 -4.04 15.08 12.23
C GLN A 233 -3.29 14.01 11.44
N LEU A 234 -4.02 13.20 10.64
CA LEU A 234 -3.43 12.23 9.73
C LEU A 234 -3.44 12.74 8.29
N ASN A 235 -2.27 12.84 7.69
CA ASN A 235 -2.12 13.29 6.30
C ASN A 235 -1.65 12.15 5.40
N THR A 236 -2.27 12.03 4.22
CA THR A 236 -1.82 11.10 3.18
C THR A 236 -0.62 11.67 2.45
N ILE A 237 0.53 11.02 2.57
CA ILE A 237 1.81 11.46 1.99
C ILE A 237 2.43 10.29 1.21
N PRO A 238 2.91 10.50 -0.03
CA PRO A 238 3.65 9.48 -0.75
C PRO A 238 4.88 9.00 0.03
N PRO A 239 5.21 7.70 0.03
CA PRO A 239 6.32 7.16 0.83
C PRO A 239 7.63 7.91 0.67
N ALA A 240 8.02 8.25 -0.57
CA ALA A 240 9.27 8.95 -0.86
C ALA A 240 9.35 10.39 -0.33
N GLN A 241 8.22 10.96 0.10
CA GLN A 241 8.16 12.32 0.65
C GLN A 241 8.17 12.35 2.19
N MET A 242 8.08 11.19 2.87
CA MET A 242 7.98 11.12 4.33
C MET A 242 9.19 11.77 5.01
N ILE A 243 10.41 11.42 4.58
CA ILE A 243 11.66 11.95 5.17
C ILE A 243 11.74 13.47 5.03
N ALA A 244 11.49 14.00 3.84
CA ALA A 244 11.54 15.44 3.59
C ALA A 244 10.51 16.21 4.43
N ASN A 245 9.29 15.66 4.59
CA ASN A 245 8.25 16.26 5.43
C ASN A 245 8.60 16.20 6.93
N LEU A 246 9.17 15.08 7.40
CA LEU A 246 9.63 14.97 8.79
C LEU A 246 10.76 15.97 9.07
N GLN A 247 11.77 16.05 8.20
CA GLN A 247 12.91 16.96 8.31
C GLN A 247 12.51 18.43 8.25
N ALA A 248 11.49 18.76 7.43
CA ALA A 248 10.94 20.12 7.36
C ALA A 248 10.02 20.49 8.54
N GLY A 249 9.70 19.54 9.43
CA GLY A 249 8.77 19.75 10.55
C GLY A 249 7.29 19.87 10.11
N ASN A 250 6.96 19.46 8.89
CA ASN A 250 5.58 19.42 8.40
C ASN A 250 4.77 18.27 9.00
N ILE A 251 5.45 17.22 9.47
CA ILE A 251 4.89 16.11 10.22
C ILE A 251 5.75 15.82 11.45
N ASP A 252 5.12 15.28 12.48
CA ASP A 252 5.75 14.91 13.74
C ASP A 252 6.14 13.42 13.79
N GLY A 253 5.57 12.63 12.92
CA GLY A 253 5.84 11.21 12.75
C GLY A 253 5.10 10.61 11.57
N PHE A 254 5.33 9.34 11.31
CA PHE A 254 4.66 8.62 10.21
C PHE A 254 4.62 7.11 10.45
N CYS A 255 3.72 6.43 9.76
CA CYS A 255 3.79 4.98 9.59
C CYS A 255 3.93 4.66 8.10
N VAL A 256 5.00 3.95 7.73
CA VAL A 256 5.33 3.62 6.35
C VAL A 256 6.12 2.30 6.27
N GLY A 257 6.17 1.70 5.08
CA GLY A 257 7.04 0.55 4.82
C GLY A 257 8.50 0.94 4.59
N GLU A 258 9.41 -0.03 4.78
CA GLU A 258 10.83 0.16 4.50
C GLU A 258 11.10 0.51 3.02
N PRO A 259 12.14 1.32 2.74
CA PRO A 259 13.31 1.62 3.59
C PRO A 259 13.22 2.95 4.38
N TRP A 260 12.07 3.57 4.50
CA TRP A 260 11.95 4.96 4.98
C TRP A 260 12.17 5.09 6.48
N ASN A 261 11.77 4.09 7.29
CA ASN A 261 12.02 4.11 8.74
C ASN A 261 13.51 3.94 9.04
N VAL A 262 14.16 2.97 8.39
CA VAL A 262 15.62 2.79 8.47
C VAL A 262 16.35 4.06 8.06
N ARG A 263 15.92 4.69 6.96
CA ARG A 263 16.54 5.92 6.48
C ARG A 263 16.41 7.06 7.50
N ALA A 264 15.23 7.27 8.09
CA ALA A 264 15.03 8.28 9.13
C ALA A 264 15.97 8.08 10.32
N ALA A 265 16.15 6.83 10.74
CA ALA A 265 17.02 6.50 11.86
C ALA A 265 18.50 6.66 11.52
N VAL A 266 18.97 6.15 10.36
CA VAL A 266 20.37 6.25 9.92
C VAL A 266 20.78 7.73 9.70
N GLU A 267 19.89 8.54 9.13
CA GLU A 267 20.12 9.97 8.94
C GLU A 267 19.96 10.80 10.25
N GLY A 268 19.54 10.15 11.36
CA GLY A 268 19.38 10.83 12.66
C GLY A 268 18.22 11.84 12.71
N ILE A 269 17.24 11.71 11.81
CA ILE A 269 16.08 12.61 11.69
C ILE A 269 14.91 12.12 12.53
N GLY A 270 14.77 10.79 12.64
CA GLY A 270 13.69 10.14 13.35
C GLY A 270 14.14 8.90 14.10
N TYR A 271 13.24 8.34 14.89
CA TYR A 271 13.43 7.06 15.59
C TYR A 271 12.14 6.24 15.55
N THR A 272 12.28 4.93 15.54
CA THR A 272 11.14 4.01 15.58
C THR A 272 10.63 3.88 17.01
N ILE A 273 9.39 4.31 17.25
CA ILE A 273 8.74 4.17 18.57
C ILE A 273 8.04 2.83 18.71
N ALA A 274 7.53 2.26 17.60
CA ALA A 274 6.94 0.93 17.57
C ALA A 274 7.17 0.28 16.20
N THR A 275 7.46 -1.02 16.20
CA THR A 275 7.51 -1.83 14.99
C THR A 275 6.16 -2.50 14.76
N ASP A 276 5.88 -2.90 13.54
CA ASP A 276 4.70 -3.68 13.21
C ASP A 276 4.73 -5.10 13.82
N LEU A 277 5.93 -5.63 14.12
CA LEU A 277 6.11 -6.88 14.87
C LEU A 277 5.52 -6.78 16.28
N GLU A 278 5.66 -5.60 16.89
CA GLU A 278 5.10 -5.34 18.23
C GLU A 278 3.58 -5.16 18.16
N VAL A 279 3.04 -4.54 17.10
CA VAL A 279 1.59 -4.27 16.99
C VAL A 279 0.80 -5.50 16.54
N TRP A 280 1.25 -6.15 15.48
CA TRP A 280 0.68 -7.39 14.93
C TRP A 280 1.72 -8.12 14.11
N ASN A 281 2.48 -9.01 14.74
CA ASN A 281 3.48 -9.82 14.04
C ASN A 281 2.84 -10.72 12.98
N GLY A 282 3.35 -10.64 11.77
CA GLY A 282 2.89 -11.44 10.64
C GLY A 282 1.64 -10.90 9.97
N HIS A 283 1.28 -9.63 10.16
CA HIS A 283 0.19 -9.00 9.40
C HIS A 283 0.50 -9.00 7.90
N PRO A 284 -0.52 -9.11 7.02
CA PRO A 284 -0.31 -9.02 5.57
C PRO A 284 0.11 -7.59 5.19
N GLY A 285 1.28 -7.45 4.60
CA GLY A 285 1.81 -6.14 4.18
C GLY A 285 1.32 -5.73 2.80
N LYS A 286 1.69 -6.53 1.79
CA LYS A 286 1.34 -6.30 0.38
C LYS A 286 0.78 -7.57 -0.25
N VAL A 287 -0.17 -7.37 -1.17
CA VAL A 287 -0.81 -8.43 -1.96
C VAL A 287 -0.67 -8.16 -3.45
N LEU A 288 -0.80 -9.22 -4.24
CA LEU A 288 -1.04 -9.12 -5.68
C LEU A 288 -2.53 -8.86 -5.88
N GLY A 289 -2.87 -7.69 -6.40
CA GLY A 289 -4.25 -7.32 -6.75
C GLY A 289 -4.46 -7.30 -8.26
N VAL A 290 -5.58 -7.85 -8.70
CA VAL A 290 -6.05 -7.81 -10.09
C VAL A 290 -7.54 -7.49 -10.11
N ARG A 291 -8.05 -6.84 -11.17
CA ARG A 291 -9.49 -6.69 -11.32
C ARG A 291 -10.16 -8.06 -11.49
N GLU A 292 -11.34 -8.22 -10.92
CA GLU A 292 -12.05 -9.48 -11.01
C GLU A 292 -12.35 -9.87 -12.48
N GLU A 293 -12.79 -8.93 -13.31
CA GLU A 293 -13.02 -9.18 -14.74
C GLU A 293 -11.76 -9.62 -15.47
N TRP A 294 -10.58 -9.09 -15.09
CA TRP A 294 -9.31 -9.51 -15.65
C TRP A 294 -8.97 -10.95 -15.25
N ALA A 295 -9.17 -11.29 -13.96
CA ALA A 295 -8.95 -12.64 -13.45
C ALA A 295 -9.87 -13.68 -14.11
N LEU A 296 -11.08 -13.29 -14.48
CA LEU A 296 -12.04 -14.14 -15.20
C LEU A 296 -11.71 -14.27 -16.69
N ALA A 297 -11.22 -13.18 -17.31
CA ALA A 297 -10.87 -13.16 -18.73
C ALA A 297 -9.54 -13.88 -19.04
N TYR A 298 -8.61 -13.92 -18.06
CA TYR A 298 -7.25 -14.44 -18.22
C TYR A 298 -6.86 -15.43 -17.12
N PRO A 299 -7.63 -16.51 -16.88
CA PRO A 299 -7.43 -17.41 -15.74
C PRO A 299 -6.09 -18.15 -15.77
N ASN A 300 -5.60 -18.62 -16.93
CA ASN A 300 -4.31 -19.30 -17.04
C ASN A 300 -3.14 -18.31 -16.87
N THR A 301 -3.26 -17.10 -17.43
CA THR A 301 -2.32 -16.00 -17.23
C THR A 301 -2.23 -15.63 -15.76
N HIS A 302 -3.36 -15.57 -15.05
CA HIS A 302 -3.41 -15.27 -13.61
C HIS A 302 -2.67 -16.34 -12.79
N ILE A 303 -2.89 -17.62 -13.10
CA ILE A 303 -2.17 -18.75 -12.45
C ILE A 303 -0.67 -18.67 -12.74
N ALA A 304 -0.27 -18.39 -13.98
CA ALA A 304 1.15 -18.24 -14.36
C ALA A 304 1.81 -17.08 -13.60
N LEU A 305 1.11 -15.96 -13.47
CA LEU A 305 1.59 -14.80 -12.69
C LEU A 305 1.79 -15.15 -11.20
N VAL A 306 0.84 -15.86 -10.59
CA VAL A 306 0.95 -16.32 -9.20
C VAL A 306 2.10 -17.30 -9.04
N LYS A 307 2.33 -18.22 -9.98
CA LYS A 307 3.47 -19.17 -9.95
C LYS A 307 4.81 -18.42 -9.96
N ALA A 308 4.98 -17.50 -10.90
CA ALA A 308 6.21 -16.72 -11.03
C ALA A 308 6.52 -15.93 -9.74
N LEU A 309 5.51 -15.35 -9.13
CA LEU A 309 5.67 -14.58 -7.90
C LEU A 309 5.87 -15.45 -6.66
N LEU A 310 5.31 -16.67 -6.60
CA LEU A 310 5.59 -17.63 -5.52
C LEU A 310 7.06 -18.08 -5.56
N GLU A 311 7.62 -18.37 -6.73
CA GLU A 311 9.04 -18.70 -6.86
C GLU A 311 9.92 -17.52 -6.48
N ALA A 312 9.56 -16.30 -6.88
CA ALA A 312 10.27 -15.09 -6.47
C ALA A 312 10.19 -14.84 -4.96
N CYS A 313 9.03 -15.05 -4.34
CA CYS A 313 8.86 -14.96 -2.89
C CYS A 313 9.78 -15.96 -2.16
N ARG A 314 9.88 -17.19 -2.67
CA ARG A 314 10.79 -18.21 -2.12
C ARG A 314 12.25 -17.76 -2.25
N TYR A 315 12.64 -17.27 -3.42
CA TYR A 315 13.98 -16.74 -3.66
C TYR A 315 14.33 -15.60 -2.69
N CYS A 316 13.36 -14.70 -2.43
CA CYS A 316 13.53 -13.58 -1.50
C CYS A 316 13.73 -14.00 -0.04
N THR A 317 13.41 -15.24 0.34
CA THR A 317 13.54 -15.73 1.72
C THR A 317 14.88 -16.42 1.97
N GLU A 318 15.58 -16.83 0.92
CA GLU A 318 16.86 -17.53 1.04
C GLU A 318 17.98 -16.55 1.44
N GLU A 319 18.66 -16.83 2.56
CA GLU A 319 19.72 -15.98 3.11
C GLU A 319 20.85 -15.72 2.10
N ALA A 320 21.23 -16.76 1.34
CA ALA A 320 22.27 -16.66 0.32
C ALA A 320 21.99 -15.63 -0.80
N ASN A 321 20.72 -15.23 -0.97
CA ASN A 321 20.30 -14.31 -2.03
C ASN A 321 20.16 -12.86 -1.54
N GLN A 322 20.27 -12.61 -0.23
CA GLN A 322 19.92 -11.30 0.36
C GLN A 322 20.77 -10.15 -0.20
N GLU A 323 22.08 -10.36 -0.40
CA GLU A 323 22.95 -9.32 -0.94
C GLU A 323 22.59 -8.98 -2.40
N GLU A 324 22.39 -9.98 -3.25
CA GLU A 324 21.95 -9.77 -4.64
C GLU A 324 20.61 -9.03 -4.70
N ILE A 325 19.66 -9.40 -3.83
CA ILE A 325 18.35 -8.75 -3.77
C ILE A 325 18.49 -7.26 -3.39
N ARG A 326 19.32 -6.95 -2.41
CA ARG A 326 19.60 -5.57 -1.99
C ARG A 326 20.20 -4.74 -3.13
N GLU A 327 21.18 -5.31 -3.87
CA GLU A 327 21.80 -4.67 -5.03
C GLU A 327 20.79 -4.42 -6.16
N ILE A 328 19.90 -5.39 -6.43
CA ILE A 328 18.84 -5.24 -7.42
C ILE A 328 17.88 -4.12 -6.99
N LEU A 329 17.42 -4.15 -5.74
CA LEU A 329 16.48 -3.16 -5.21
C LEU A 329 17.05 -1.74 -5.18
N ALA A 330 18.36 -1.56 -4.97
CA ALA A 330 19.00 -0.25 -4.96
C ALA A 330 18.97 0.44 -6.32
N ARG A 331 18.80 -0.29 -7.42
CA ARG A 331 18.80 0.25 -8.79
C ARG A 331 17.71 1.29 -9.00
N ARG A 332 17.95 2.18 -9.98
CA ARG A 332 17.05 3.28 -10.34
C ARG A 332 15.64 2.82 -10.74
N GLU A 333 15.55 1.64 -11.34
CA GLU A 333 14.31 1.02 -11.80
C GLU A 333 13.38 0.65 -10.63
N TYR A 334 13.94 0.39 -9.44
CA TYR A 334 13.20 -0.04 -8.25
C TYR A 334 13.15 1.03 -7.19
N LEU A 335 14.01 1.00 -6.16
CA LEU A 335 13.95 1.97 -5.07
C LEU A 335 14.71 3.27 -5.38
N SER A 336 15.80 3.19 -6.16
CA SER A 336 16.68 4.34 -6.39
C SER A 336 17.21 4.93 -5.07
N THR A 337 17.77 4.08 -4.21
CA THR A 337 18.29 4.45 -2.90
C THR A 337 19.58 3.71 -2.57
N ASP A 338 20.34 4.18 -1.59
CA ASP A 338 21.60 3.55 -1.21
C ASP A 338 21.36 2.22 -0.48
N LEU A 339 22.28 1.28 -0.67
CA LEU A 339 22.26 -0.07 -0.06
C LEU A 339 22.16 -0.02 1.47
N GLN A 340 22.76 0.98 2.09
CA GLN A 340 22.74 1.14 3.56
C GLN A 340 21.34 1.33 4.16
N TYR A 341 20.33 1.67 3.35
CA TYR A 341 18.94 1.82 3.79
C TYR A 341 18.10 0.57 3.51
N ILE A 342 18.60 -0.41 2.75
CA ILE A 342 17.83 -1.57 2.32
C ILE A 342 18.08 -2.74 3.25
N TYR A 343 17.08 -3.10 4.03
CA TYR A 343 17.07 -4.26 4.93
C TYR A 343 15.83 -5.12 4.65
N LEU A 344 16.01 -6.43 4.59
CA LEU A 344 14.96 -7.37 4.23
C LEU A 344 14.62 -8.36 5.36
N GLY A 345 15.60 -8.74 6.16
CA GLY A 345 15.43 -9.77 7.16
C GLY A 345 16.28 -9.62 8.42
N ASP A 346 17.48 -9.08 8.34
CA ASP A 346 18.35 -8.94 9.50
C ASP A 346 18.19 -7.58 10.20
N PRO A 347 18.24 -7.54 11.55
CA PRO A 347 18.21 -6.29 12.27
C PRO A 347 19.42 -5.42 11.89
N ASN A 348 19.17 -4.19 11.46
CA ASN A 348 20.24 -3.23 11.25
C ASN A 348 20.83 -2.79 12.60
N PRO A 349 22.11 -3.10 12.91
CA PRO A 349 22.73 -2.70 14.17
C PRO A 349 22.71 -1.20 14.41
N GLN A 350 22.78 -0.38 13.34
CA GLN A 350 22.74 1.08 13.44
C GLN A 350 21.37 1.60 13.86
N VAL A 351 20.30 0.96 13.36
CA VAL A 351 18.93 1.31 13.73
C VAL A 351 18.60 0.78 15.12
N CYS A 352 19.07 -0.42 15.47
CA CYS A 352 18.93 -0.98 16.82
C CYS A 352 19.67 -0.17 17.89
N SER A 353 20.76 0.52 17.55
CA SER A 353 21.56 1.31 18.52
C SER A 353 20.90 2.62 18.93
N ILE A 354 19.94 3.13 18.17
CA ILE A 354 19.24 4.39 18.45
C ILE A 354 18.07 4.15 19.40
N HIS A 355 17.60 2.92 19.55
CA HIS A 355 16.51 2.55 20.44
C HIS A 355 17.02 2.16 21.83
N PRO A 356 16.38 2.61 22.94
CA PRO A 356 16.80 2.30 24.32
C PRO A 356 16.73 0.80 24.68
N SER A 357 16.03 0.00 23.91
CA SER A 357 16.08 -1.47 24.03
C SER A 357 16.29 -2.09 22.63
N PRO A 358 17.07 -3.16 22.51
CA PRO A 358 17.21 -3.87 21.25
C PRO A 358 15.81 -4.41 20.86
N ARG A 359 15.21 -3.76 19.85
CA ARG A 359 13.96 -4.23 19.24
C ARG A 359 14.30 -5.04 18.01
N GLU A 360 13.57 -6.14 17.80
CA GLU A 360 13.57 -6.81 16.53
C GLU A 360 12.95 -5.89 15.49
N TYR A 361 13.73 -5.47 14.51
CA TYR A 361 13.23 -4.66 13.41
C TYR A 361 12.43 -5.50 12.43
N ALA A 362 11.48 -4.84 11.78
CA ALA A 362 10.51 -5.41 10.88
C ALA A 362 11.15 -6.29 9.80
N HIS A 363 11.12 -7.59 10.01
CA HIS A 363 11.50 -8.56 9.01
C HIS A 363 10.37 -8.76 8.00
N HIS A 364 10.64 -8.50 6.73
CA HIS A 364 9.76 -8.97 5.69
C HIS A 364 9.69 -10.49 5.70
N GLN A 365 8.48 -11.04 5.72
CA GLN A 365 8.25 -12.45 5.46
C GLN A 365 7.74 -12.57 4.02
N PHE A 366 8.57 -13.09 3.12
CA PHE A 366 8.20 -13.24 1.71
C PHE A 366 7.58 -14.60 1.39
N TYR A 367 8.03 -15.67 2.06
CA TYR A 367 7.61 -17.02 1.75
C TYR A 367 7.55 -17.91 3.00
N GLY A 368 6.63 -18.87 2.99
CA GLY A 368 6.51 -19.88 4.03
C GLY A 368 5.10 -20.33 4.30
N GLN A 369 4.96 -21.24 5.27
CA GLN A 369 3.67 -21.75 5.69
C GLN A 369 2.79 -20.60 6.25
N GLY A 370 1.60 -20.43 5.67
CA GLY A 370 0.67 -19.35 6.05
C GLY A 370 1.10 -17.94 5.64
N VAL A 371 2.21 -17.77 4.88
CA VAL A 371 2.67 -16.44 4.42
C VAL A 371 1.92 -15.98 3.19
N ASN A 372 1.91 -16.79 2.13
CA ASN A 372 1.50 -16.36 0.80
C ASN A 372 0.02 -16.57 0.47
N ARG A 373 -0.66 -17.44 1.19
CA ARG A 373 -2.09 -17.69 0.98
C ARG A 373 -2.92 -16.50 1.46
N PRO A 374 -3.80 -15.90 0.63
CA PRO A 374 -4.74 -14.87 1.07
C PRO A 374 -5.66 -15.40 2.19
N SER A 375 -5.89 -14.61 3.22
CA SER A 375 -6.69 -15.00 4.38
C SER A 375 -7.96 -14.17 4.51
N ARG A 376 -9.12 -14.82 4.54
CA ARG A 376 -10.41 -14.14 4.76
C ARG A 376 -10.48 -13.48 6.13
N THR A 377 -9.93 -14.12 7.16
CA THR A 377 -9.89 -13.57 8.53
C THR A 377 -9.11 -12.26 8.59
N GLU A 378 -7.95 -12.21 7.92
CA GLU A 378 -7.13 -10.99 7.85
C GLU A 378 -7.83 -9.87 7.07
N HIS A 379 -8.45 -10.21 5.94
CA HIS A 379 -9.24 -9.24 5.17
C HIS A 379 -10.47 -8.76 5.93
N LEU A 380 -11.12 -9.63 6.72
CA LEU A 380 -12.22 -9.23 7.59
C LEU A 380 -11.76 -8.24 8.66
N TRP A 381 -10.61 -8.50 9.31
CA TRP A 381 -10.06 -7.55 10.27
C TRP A 381 -9.80 -6.17 9.62
N MET A 382 -9.20 -6.15 8.43
CA MET A 382 -8.98 -4.87 7.70
C MET A 382 -10.30 -4.17 7.38
N MET A 383 -11.32 -4.91 6.96
CA MET A 383 -12.67 -4.40 6.72
C MET A 383 -13.29 -3.80 8.00
N THR A 384 -13.13 -4.47 9.16
CA THR A 384 -13.61 -3.95 10.44
C THR A 384 -12.89 -2.66 10.82
N GLN A 385 -11.56 -2.58 10.61
CA GLN A 385 -10.83 -1.35 10.92
C GLN A 385 -11.20 -0.19 9.98
N MET A 386 -11.39 -0.42 8.69
CA MET A 386 -11.89 0.64 7.79
C MET A 386 -13.28 1.13 8.20
N ALA A 387 -14.17 0.22 8.60
CA ALA A 387 -15.50 0.60 9.10
C ALA A 387 -15.43 1.30 10.46
N ARG A 388 -14.51 0.90 11.36
CA ARG A 388 -14.25 1.55 12.64
C ARG A 388 -13.99 3.05 12.49
N TRP A 389 -13.30 3.45 11.42
CA TRP A 389 -12.90 4.83 11.16
C TRP A 389 -13.82 5.56 10.17
N GLY A 390 -14.93 4.91 9.76
CA GLY A 390 -15.90 5.52 8.84
C GLY A 390 -15.42 5.62 7.38
N ASP A 391 -14.29 4.99 7.05
CA ASP A 391 -13.73 4.97 5.69
C ASP A 391 -14.65 4.23 4.69
N ILE A 392 -15.38 3.22 5.18
CA ILE A 392 -16.37 2.41 4.46
C ILE A 392 -17.54 2.10 5.40
N PRO A 393 -18.76 1.85 4.88
CA PRO A 393 -19.79 1.17 5.68
C PRO A 393 -19.35 -0.26 5.99
N PHE A 394 -19.69 -0.81 7.15
CA PHE A 394 -19.53 -2.26 7.37
C PHE A 394 -20.59 -3.00 6.56
N PRO A 395 -20.21 -3.82 5.56
CA PRO A 395 -21.19 -4.45 4.68
C PRO A 395 -21.93 -5.59 5.38
N ARG A 396 -23.26 -5.60 5.28
CA ARG A 396 -24.09 -6.71 5.82
C ARG A 396 -23.77 -8.04 5.12
N ASN A 397 -23.44 -7.98 3.83
CA ASN A 397 -23.04 -9.13 2.99
C ASN A 397 -21.50 -9.33 2.98
N TRP A 398 -20.83 -9.07 4.09
CA TRP A 398 -19.37 -9.16 4.20
C TRP A 398 -18.79 -10.53 3.83
N VAL A 399 -19.52 -11.62 4.09
CA VAL A 399 -19.08 -12.99 3.75
C VAL A 399 -18.93 -13.13 2.24
N GLU A 400 -19.93 -12.68 1.48
CA GLU A 400 -19.93 -12.74 0.01
C GLU A 400 -18.80 -11.86 -0.57
N ILE A 401 -18.60 -10.66 0.00
CA ILE A 401 -17.51 -9.76 -0.40
C ILE A 401 -16.15 -10.41 -0.18
N LEU A 402 -15.92 -11.02 0.99
CA LEU A 402 -14.67 -11.70 1.30
C LEU A 402 -14.43 -12.92 0.41
N GLU A 403 -15.46 -13.68 0.09
CA GLU A 403 -15.35 -14.81 -0.85
C GLU A 403 -14.92 -14.36 -2.24
N ARG A 404 -15.40 -13.21 -2.66
CA ARG A 404 -15.08 -12.59 -3.93
C ARG A 404 -13.69 -12.01 -3.98
N VAL A 405 -13.31 -11.23 -2.95
CA VAL A 405 -11.98 -10.59 -2.84
C VAL A 405 -10.87 -11.63 -2.60
N CYS A 406 -11.06 -12.54 -1.64
CA CYS A 406 -10.07 -13.56 -1.29
C CYS A 406 -10.26 -14.83 -2.14
N ARG A 407 -10.10 -14.70 -3.44
CA ARG A 407 -10.25 -15.83 -4.35
C ARG A 407 -9.00 -16.72 -4.35
N VAL A 408 -8.93 -17.64 -3.41
CA VAL A 408 -7.76 -18.54 -3.22
C VAL A 408 -7.60 -19.61 -4.32
N SER A 409 -8.51 -19.73 -5.28
CA SER A 409 -8.46 -20.76 -6.33
C SER A 409 -7.20 -20.65 -7.19
N ALA A 410 -6.85 -19.44 -7.64
CA ALA A 410 -5.63 -19.22 -8.43
C ALA A 410 -4.37 -19.56 -7.63
N PHE A 411 -4.30 -19.14 -6.36
CA PHE A 411 -3.21 -19.50 -5.44
C PHE A 411 -3.11 -21.02 -5.26
N SER A 412 -4.22 -21.70 -4.94
CA SER A 412 -4.23 -23.15 -4.68
C SER A 412 -3.83 -23.96 -5.92
N THR A 413 -4.25 -23.50 -7.11
CA THR A 413 -3.84 -24.13 -8.37
C THR A 413 -2.36 -23.93 -8.63
N ALA A 414 -1.86 -22.71 -8.51
CA ALA A 414 -0.44 -22.39 -8.69
C ALA A 414 0.44 -23.17 -7.70
N ALA A 415 0.09 -23.20 -6.42
CA ALA A 415 0.83 -23.93 -5.39
C ALA A 415 0.87 -25.44 -5.69
N ARG A 416 -0.26 -26.04 -6.10
CA ARG A 416 -0.33 -27.46 -6.49
C ARG A 416 0.54 -27.76 -7.72
N GLU A 417 0.51 -26.93 -8.74
CA GLU A 417 1.31 -27.12 -9.95
C GLU A 417 2.80 -26.98 -9.70
N LEU A 418 3.20 -26.17 -8.71
CA LEU A 418 4.59 -26.05 -8.26
C LEU A 418 4.98 -27.12 -7.23
N GLY A 419 4.10 -28.02 -6.83
CA GLY A 419 4.39 -29.03 -5.80
C GLY A 419 4.50 -28.48 -4.38
N LEU A 420 3.92 -27.31 -4.11
CA LEU A 420 4.03 -26.56 -2.86
C LEU A 420 2.80 -26.77 -1.96
N SER A 421 2.40 -28.01 -1.73
CA SER A 421 1.18 -28.37 -0.98
C SER A 421 1.19 -27.88 0.49
N ASN A 422 2.37 -27.68 1.08
CA ASN A 422 2.53 -27.17 2.46
C ASN A 422 2.10 -25.70 2.62
N LEU A 423 1.93 -24.94 1.56
CA LEU A 423 1.51 -23.53 1.61
C LEU A 423 0.00 -23.35 1.84
N THR A 424 -0.79 -24.40 1.81
CA THR A 424 -2.26 -24.33 1.90
C THR A 424 -2.80 -24.06 3.31
N TYR A 425 -1.93 -24.03 4.31
CA TYR A 425 -2.29 -23.75 5.70
C TYR A 425 -2.83 -22.31 5.87
N SER A 426 -3.90 -22.19 6.67
CA SER A 426 -4.43 -20.88 7.10
C SER A 426 -3.84 -20.52 8.47
N ARG A 427 -3.45 -19.26 8.66
CA ARG A 427 -3.07 -18.76 9.99
C ARG A 427 -4.25 -18.81 10.95
N GLY A 428 -3.95 -18.96 12.23
CA GLY A 428 -4.93 -18.97 13.32
C GLY A 428 -5.54 -17.59 13.62
N ALA A 429 -6.06 -17.44 14.83
CA ALA A 429 -6.64 -16.19 15.31
C ALA A 429 -5.62 -15.04 15.28
N ILE A 430 -6.10 -13.82 15.00
CA ILE A 430 -5.28 -12.60 15.04
C ILE A 430 -5.19 -12.14 16.50
N GLN A 431 -3.98 -12.09 17.01
CA GLN A 431 -3.67 -11.51 18.32
C GLN A 431 -2.96 -10.18 18.14
N LEU A 432 -3.38 -9.17 18.87
CA LEU A 432 -2.86 -7.82 18.84
C LEU A 432 -2.10 -7.49 20.13
N PHE A 433 -1.25 -6.49 20.09
CA PHE A 433 -0.31 -6.16 21.18
C PHE A 433 -0.98 -5.80 22.52
N ASP A 434 -2.20 -5.31 22.48
CA ASP A 434 -3.01 -4.95 23.66
C ASP A 434 -3.72 -6.16 24.31
N GLY A 435 -3.43 -7.37 23.84
CA GLY A 435 -4.05 -8.60 24.29
C GLY A 435 -5.39 -8.93 23.62
N THR A 436 -5.87 -8.05 22.74
CA THR A 436 -7.12 -8.28 21.99
C THR A 436 -6.93 -9.42 20.99
N THR A 437 -7.88 -10.36 20.98
CA THR A 437 -7.97 -11.39 19.94
C THR A 437 -9.16 -11.08 19.04
N PHE A 438 -8.92 -10.99 17.73
CA PHE A 438 -9.98 -10.76 16.77
C PHE A 438 -10.82 -12.02 16.57
N ASN A 439 -12.11 -11.90 16.83
CA ASN A 439 -13.08 -12.97 16.58
C ASN A 439 -13.72 -12.78 15.18
N ALA A 440 -13.34 -13.65 14.26
CA ALA A 440 -13.87 -13.62 12.88
C ALA A 440 -15.32 -14.11 12.78
N ASP A 441 -15.82 -14.84 13.77
CA ASP A 441 -17.20 -15.33 13.79
C ASP A 441 -18.18 -14.27 14.29
N ASP A 442 -17.68 -13.26 15.02
CA ASP A 442 -18.46 -12.11 15.49
C ASP A 442 -17.74 -10.77 15.26
N PRO A 443 -17.60 -10.34 14.01
CA PRO A 443 -16.90 -9.09 13.67
C PRO A 443 -17.65 -7.85 14.19
N ILE A 444 -18.96 -7.93 14.37
CA ILE A 444 -19.79 -6.81 14.90
C ILE A 444 -19.62 -6.68 16.40
N GLY A 445 -19.62 -7.79 17.14
CA GLY A 445 -19.31 -7.79 18.57
C GLY A 445 -17.90 -7.26 18.82
N TYR A 446 -16.93 -7.65 18.00
CA TYR A 446 -15.58 -7.09 18.05
C TYR A 446 -15.57 -5.56 17.79
N LEU A 447 -16.24 -5.05 16.77
CA LEU A 447 -16.33 -3.61 16.50
C LEU A 447 -16.98 -2.86 17.68
N ASN A 448 -18.04 -3.43 18.26
CA ASN A 448 -18.73 -2.82 19.37
C ASN A 448 -17.89 -2.77 20.66
N SER A 449 -16.99 -3.74 20.88
CA SER A 449 -16.10 -3.79 22.04
C SER A 449 -14.99 -2.74 22.03
N LEU A 450 -14.69 -2.14 20.86
CA LEU A 450 -13.65 -1.11 20.74
C LEU A 450 -14.16 0.23 21.31
N GLU A 451 -13.39 0.84 22.22
CA GLU A 451 -13.79 2.08 22.89
C GLU A 451 -13.67 3.29 21.97
N ILE A 452 -12.52 3.46 21.32
CA ILE A 452 -12.27 4.58 20.40
C ILE A 452 -12.64 4.17 18.98
N LYS A 453 -13.71 4.73 18.45
CA LYS A 453 -14.25 4.47 17.10
C LYS A 453 -15.22 5.56 16.69
N HIS A 454 -15.50 5.64 15.39
CA HIS A 454 -16.64 6.38 14.88
C HIS A 454 -17.95 5.57 15.04
N ASP A 455 -19.08 6.19 14.80
CA ASP A 455 -20.36 5.50 14.69
C ASP A 455 -20.29 4.49 13.54
N ILE A 456 -20.64 3.24 13.85
CA ILE A 456 -20.56 2.16 12.85
C ILE A 456 -21.81 2.21 11.96
N TYR A 457 -21.58 2.57 10.71
CA TYR A 457 -22.61 2.52 9.70
C TYR A 457 -22.61 1.17 8.98
N MET A 458 -23.77 0.50 8.95
CA MET A 458 -23.94 -0.78 8.27
C MET A 458 -24.82 -0.64 7.03
N ALA A 459 -24.36 -1.14 5.90
CA ALA A 459 -25.11 -1.12 4.64
C ALA A 459 -25.03 -2.45 3.90
N GLU A 460 -26.04 -2.74 3.09
CA GLU A 460 -25.93 -3.76 2.04
C GLU A 460 -25.14 -3.15 0.89
N VAL A 461 -24.03 -3.78 0.50
CA VAL A 461 -23.23 -3.30 -0.62
C VAL A 461 -23.57 -4.10 -1.87
N PRO A 462 -24.18 -3.47 -2.90
CA PRO A 462 -24.52 -4.18 -4.12
C PRO A 462 -23.24 -4.61 -4.85
N LEU A 463 -23.06 -5.91 -5.00
CA LEU A 463 -21.99 -6.46 -5.80
C LEU A 463 -22.44 -6.48 -7.26
N THR A 464 -21.99 -5.51 -8.04
CA THR A 464 -22.17 -5.55 -9.51
C THR A 464 -21.48 -6.79 -10.06
N LEU A 465 -22.27 -7.68 -10.68
CA LEU A 465 -21.70 -8.79 -11.43
C LEU A 465 -20.95 -8.20 -12.63
N SER A 466 -19.70 -8.57 -12.83
CA SER A 466 -19.00 -8.18 -14.05
C SER A 466 -19.72 -8.76 -15.25
N ALA A 467 -19.81 -8.04 -16.36
CA ALA A 467 -20.43 -8.52 -17.59
C ALA A 467 -19.82 -9.85 -18.10
N ALA A 468 -18.61 -10.21 -17.63
CA ALA A 468 -17.95 -11.47 -17.91
C ALA A 468 -18.47 -12.66 -17.06
N ALA A 469 -19.06 -12.39 -15.89
CA ALA A 469 -19.67 -13.44 -15.04
C ALA A 469 -21.09 -13.83 -15.50
N LEU A 470 -21.65 -13.07 -16.45
CA LEU A 470 -22.97 -13.32 -17.05
C LEU A 470 -22.90 -14.06 -18.40
N ARG A 471 -21.71 -14.43 -18.86
CA ARG A 471 -21.44 -15.26 -20.04
C ARG A 471 -20.82 -16.59 -19.64
#